data_ba3834800f034560b3864647422ba139
#
_entry.id   ba3834800f034560b3864647422ba139
#
_cell.length_a   1.000
_cell.length_b   1.000
_cell.length_c   1.000
_cell.angle_alpha   90.00
_cell.angle_beta   90.00
_cell.angle_gamma   90.00
#
_symmetry.space_group_name_H-M   'P 1'
#
loop_
_entity.id
_entity.type
_entity.pdbx_description
1 polymer ?
#
loop_
_entity_poly.entity_id
_entity_poly.type
_entity_poly.pdbx_seq_one_letter_code
_entity_poly.pdbx_strand_id
1 'polypeptide(L)'
;HPALAEAAKRAIDHYGCGSGASRLISGNMTLHEELENRLARFKGTEAALVFNSGFQANTGILAALAREGDVILSDRLNHASIIDGCRLSRARTIVYAHGDLDQIEANLKNAHHARRRLIVTESIFSMDGDEAPLTGIVELAEKYDAMVMVDEAHATGVFGGTGAGLVSQYGLGD
;
A
#
# COMPACT_ATOMS: atom_id res chain seq x y z
N HIS A 1 -22.15 4.81 -11.19
CA HIS A 1 -22.91 3.91 -12.03
C HIS A 1 -24.16 3.40 -11.28
N PRO A 2 -25.38 3.31 -11.93
CA PRO A 2 -26.62 2.90 -11.27
C PRO A 2 -26.51 1.54 -10.53
N ALA A 3 -25.78 0.58 -11.10
CA ALA A 3 -25.59 -0.73 -10.50
C ALA A 3 -24.96 -0.67 -9.09
N LEU A 4 -24.12 0.34 -8.81
CA LEU A 4 -23.53 0.52 -7.48
C LEU A 4 -24.59 0.92 -6.45
N ALA A 5 -25.46 1.88 -6.82
CA ALA A 5 -26.55 2.31 -5.96
C ALA A 5 -27.54 1.16 -5.66
N GLU A 6 -27.89 0.38 -6.65
CA GLU A 6 -28.77 -0.77 -6.49
C GLU A 6 -28.13 -1.88 -5.64
N ALA A 7 -26.84 -2.13 -5.80
CA ALA A 7 -26.10 -3.08 -4.96
C ALA A 7 -26.06 -2.61 -3.49
N ALA A 8 -25.83 -1.31 -3.26
CA ALA A 8 -25.82 -0.74 -1.91
C ALA A 8 -27.20 -0.86 -1.24
N LYS A 9 -28.30 -0.56 -1.95
CA LYS A 9 -29.66 -0.72 -1.42
C LYS A 9 -29.94 -2.17 -1.02
N ARG A 10 -29.64 -3.14 -1.90
CA ARG A 10 -29.82 -4.57 -1.59
C ARG A 10 -28.98 -5.01 -0.38
N ALA A 11 -27.77 -4.48 -0.24
CA ALA A 11 -26.92 -4.79 0.92
C ALA A 11 -27.53 -4.23 2.21
N ILE A 12 -28.07 -3.01 2.18
CA ILE A 12 -28.77 -2.41 3.33
C ILE A 12 -30.02 -3.24 3.70
N ASP A 13 -30.83 -3.62 2.73
CA ASP A 13 -32.03 -4.42 2.94
C ASP A 13 -31.70 -5.78 3.58
N HIS A 14 -30.57 -6.38 3.21
CA HIS A 14 -30.18 -7.71 3.67
C HIS A 14 -29.38 -7.71 4.98
N TYR A 15 -28.44 -6.76 5.14
CA TYR A 15 -27.50 -6.73 6.26
C TYR A 15 -27.75 -5.58 7.25
N GLY A 16 -28.61 -4.62 6.91
CA GLY A 16 -28.81 -3.40 7.68
C GLY A 16 -27.67 -2.40 7.52
N CYS A 17 -27.59 -1.45 8.44
CA CYS A 17 -26.56 -0.42 8.48
C CYS A 17 -25.57 -0.67 9.62
N GLY A 18 -24.27 -0.68 9.29
CA GLY A 18 -23.18 -0.88 10.25
C GLY A 18 -22.95 -2.33 10.61
N SER A 19 -21.78 -2.58 11.20
CA SER A 19 -21.34 -3.94 11.56
C SER A 19 -21.51 -4.30 13.04
N GLY A 20 -21.95 -3.34 13.87
CA GLY A 20 -22.23 -3.55 15.30
C GLY A 20 -21.02 -3.67 16.21
N ALA A 21 -19.84 -4.00 15.67
CA ALA A 21 -18.57 -4.14 16.41
C ALA A 21 -17.37 -3.99 15.49
N SER A 22 -16.16 -4.01 16.06
CA SER A 22 -14.92 -4.11 15.28
C SER A 22 -14.82 -5.48 14.59
N ARG A 23 -14.08 -5.54 13.48
CA ARG A 23 -13.85 -6.79 12.73
C ARG A 23 -13.17 -7.88 13.54
N LEU A 24 -12.33 -7.50 14.51
CA LEU A 24 -11.64 -8.47 15.40
C LEU A 24 -12.58 -9.14 16.42
N ILE A 25 -13.74 -8.57 16.69
CA ILE A 25 -14.70 -9.10 17.65
C ILE A 25 -15.83 -9.85 16.92
N SER A 26 -16.84 -9.14 16.45
CA SER A 26 -18.00 -9.73 15.77
C SER A 26 -18.47 -8.90 14.56
N GLY A 27 -17.73 -7.84 14.18
CA GLY A 27 -18.09 -6.96 13.08
C GLY A 27 -17.52 -7.38 11.73
N ASN A 28 -16.88 -8.55 11.60
CA ASN A 28 -16.45 -9.09 10.32
C ASN A 28 -17.62 -9.74 9.61
N MET A 29 -18.08 -9.13 8.53
CA MET A 29 -19.24 -9.59 7.76
C MET A 29 -18.79 -10.36 6.52
N THR A 30 -19.64 -11.22 5.99
CA THR A 30 -19.43 -11.95 4.73
C THR A 30 -19.01 -11.01 3.59
N LEU A 31 -19.59 -9.80 3.52
CA LEU A 31 -19.23 -8.79 2.51
C LEU A 31 -17.77 -8.33 2.59
N HIS A 32 -17.18 -8.26 3.79
CA HIS A 32 -15.76 -7.94 3.94
C HIS A 32 -14.89 -9.04 3.32
N GLU A 33 -15.18 -10.31 3.65
CA GLU A 33 -14.43 -11.45 3.13
C GLU A 33 -14.56 -11.62 1.62
N GLU A 34 -15.78 -11.45 1.08
CA GLU A 34 -16.01 -11.48 -0.37
C GLU A 34 -15.23 -10.36 -1.07
N LEU A 35 -15.23 -9.15 -0.54
CA LEU A 35 -14.51 -8.01 -1.10
C LEU A 35 -12.99 -8.28 -1.08
N GLU A 36 -12.44 -8.71 0.04
CA GLU A 36 -11.03 -9.02 0.19
C GLU A 36 -10.58 -10.12 -0.79
N ASN A 37 -11.36 -11.19 -0.91
CA ASN A 37 -11.09 -12.26 -1.88
C ASN A 37 -11.15 -11.78 -3.35
N ARG A 38 -12.06 -10.85 -3.67
CA ARG A 38 -12.13 -10.25 -5.00
C ARG A 38 -10.98 -9.31 -5.28
N LEU A 39 -10.59 -8.49 -4.30
CA LEU A 39 -9.44 -7.58 -4.41
C LEU A 39 -8.13 -8.34 -4.56
N ALA A 40 -7.91 -9.39 -3.78
CA ALA A 40 -6.74 -10.24 -3.91
C ALA A 40 -6.62 -10.81 -5.35
N ARG A 41 -7.70 -11.38 -5.87
CA ARG A 41 -7.71 -11.87 -7.27
C ARG A 41 -7.52 -10.76 -8.30
N PHE A 42 -8.12 -9.59 -8.08
CA PHE A 42 -8.00 -8.46 -9.01
C PHE A 42 -6.59 -7.90 -9.06
N LYS A 43 -5.92 -7.85 -7.90
CA LYS A 43 -4.53 -7.38 -7.77
C LYS A 43 -3.49 -8.46 -8.08
N GLY A 44 -3.89 -9.74 -8.14
CA GLY A 44 -2.96 -10.86 -8.29
C GLY A 44 -2.15 -11.14 -7.04
N THR A 45 -2.65 -10.79 -5.85
CA THR A 45 -1.97 -10.99 -4.57
C THR A 45 -2.53 -12.21 -3.81
N GLU A 46 -1.73 -12.75 -2.88
CA GLU A 46 -2.12 -13.88 -2.04
C GLU A 46 -3.34 -13.56 -1.15
N ALA A 47 -3.40 -12.34 -0.62
CA ALA A 47 -4.47 -11.88 0.25
C ALA A 47 -4.71 -10.37 0.10
N ALA A 48 -5.84 -9.91 0.60
CA ALA A 48 -6.16 -8.49 0.73
C ALA A 48 -6.80 -8.22 2.10
N LEU A 49 -6.62 -7.01 2.61
CA LEU A 49 -7.27 -6.54 3.82
C LEU A 49 -7.89 -5.16 3.56
N VAL A 50 -9.17 -5.02 3.86
CA VAL A 50 -9.91 -3.76 3.64
C VAL A 50 -9.86 -2.88 4.88
N PHE A 51 -9.55 -1.62 4.67
CA PHE A 51 -9.60 -0.53 5.65
C PHE A 51 -10.69 0.48 5.27
N ASN A 52 -11.15 1.27 6.23
CA ASN A 52 -12.18 2.28 5.98
C ASN A 52 -11.70 3.46 5.12
N SER A 53 -10.38 3.65 5.00
CA SER A 53 -9.77 4.67 4.14
C SER A 53 -8.32 4.32 3.81
N GLY A 54 -7.79 4.88 2.72
CA GLY A 54 -6.37 4.78 2.37
C GLY A 54 -5.46 5.37 3.45
N PHE A 55 -5.91 6.43 4.13
CA PHE A 55 -5.17 6.98 5.28
C PHE A 55 -4.99 5.94 6.39
N GLN A 56 -6.06 5.24 6.77
CA GLN A 56 -5.99 4.18 7.77
C GLN A 56 -5.16 2.97 7.29
N ALA A 57 -5.23 2.64 6.01
CA ALA A 57 -4.40 1.58 5.42
C ALA A 57 -2.91 1.94 5.56
N ASN A 58 -2.49 3.11 5.10
CA ASN A 58 -1.08 3.53 5.16
C ASN A 58 -0.56 3.62 6.60
N THR A 59 -1.29 4.26 7.49
CA THR A 59 -0.89 4.39 8.91
C THR A 59 -0.88 3.04 9.62
N GLY A 60 -1.86 2.18 9.36
CA GLY A 60 -1.97 0.85 9.97
C GLY A 60 -0.89 -0.12 9.47
N ILE A 61 -0.65 -0.18 8.17
CA ILE A 61 0.33 -1.08 7.56
C ILE A 61 1.74 -0.71 8.02
N LEU A 62 2.13 0.56 7.93
CA LEU A 62 3.47 1.01 8.31
C LEU A 62 3.76 0.79 9.80
N ALA A 63 2.77 1.08 10.67
CA ALA A 63 2.90 0.83 12.10
C ALA A 63 2.94 -0.66 12.47
N ALA A 64 2.36 -1.54 11.63
CA ALA A 64 2.39 -2.98 11.85
C ALA A 64 3.67 -3.65 11.31
N LEU A 65 4.17 -3.20 10.15
CA LEU A 65 5.31 -3.82 9.47
C LEU A 65 6.66 -3.35 10.00
N ALA A 66 6.75 -2.10 10.45
CA ALA A 66 8.00 -1.47 10.88
C ALA A 66 7.93 -1.00 12.35
N ARG A 67 9.08 -1.02 13.03
CA ARG A 67 9.23 -0.63 14.43
C ARG A 67 10.63 -0.13 14.72
N GLU A 68 10.91 0.24 15.95
CA GLU A 68 12.28 0.58 16.41
C GLU A 68 13.29 -0.51 16.02
N GLY A 69 14.42 -0.09 15.46
CA GLY A 69 15.46 -0.98 14.89
C GLY A 69 15.27 -1.29 13.40
N ASP A 70 14.17 -0.87 12.79
CA ASP A 70 13.94 -0.94 11.34
C ASP A 70 14.27 0.38 10.66
N VAL A 71 14.44 0.33 9.34
CA VAL A 71 14.63 1.51 8.48
C VAL A 71 13.55 1.54 7.42
N ILE A 72 12.91 2.71 7.28
CA ILE A 72 11.97 3.02 6.19
C ILE A 72 12.63 4.05 5.28
N LEU A 73 12.73 3.76 3.99
CA LEU A 73 13.10 4.71 2.95
C LEU A 73 11.79 5.23 2.33
N SER A 74 11.54 6.53 2.43
CA SER A 74 10.29 7.15 1.96
C SER A 74 10.60 8.19 0.90
N ASP A 75 9.89 8.13 -0.23
CA ASP A 75 9.99 9.19 -1.24
C ASP A 75 9.55 10.54 -0.65
N ARG A 76 10.24 11.60 -1.05
CA ARG A 76 9.95 12.97 -0.58
C ARG A 76 8.54 13.45 -0.89
N LEU A 77 7.94 12.96 -1.98
CA LEU A 77 6.61 13.36 -2.45
C LEU A 77 5.49 12.42 -2.00
N ASN A 78 5.79 11.41 -1.18
CA ASN A 78 4.78 10.51 -0.64
C ASN A 78 3.66 11.26 0.09
N HIS A 79 2.45 10.73 -0.03
CA HIS A 79 1.24 11.25 0.60
C HIS A 79 1.39 11.39 2.13
N ALA A 80 0.71 12.38 2.71
CA ALA A 80 0.77 12.68 4.15
C ALA A 80 0.46 11.46 5.05
N SER A 81 -0.44 10.57 4.64
CA SER A 81 -0.75 9.34 5.39
C SER A 81 0.45 8.38 5.49
N ILE A 82 1.31 8.32 4.48
CA ILE A 82 2.56 7.56 4.51
C ILE A 82 3.53 8.21 5.49
N ILE A 83 3.67 9.53 5.45
CA ILE A 83 4.52 10.28 6.39
C ILE A 83 4.08 10.03 7.84
N ASP A 84 2.77 10.10 8.11
CA ASP A 84 2.23 9.85 9.44
C ASP A 84 2.38 8.38 9.86
N GLY A 85 2.19 7.44 8.93
CA GLY A 85 2.46 6.01 9.17
C GLY A 85 3.92 5.74 9.52
N CYS A 86 4.87 6.38 8.83
CA CYS A 86 6.30 6.31 9.16
C CYS A 86 6.58 6.80 10.59
N ARG A 87 5.97 7.92 11.00
CA ARG A 87 6.11 8.46 12.37
C ARG A 87 5.54 7.50 13.42
N LEU A 88 4.37 6.94 13.16
CA LEU A 88 3.70 6.00 14.06
C LEU A 88 4.47 4.69 14.24
N SER A 89 5.19 4.22 13.21
CA SER A 89 5.98 2.99 13.24
C SER A 89 7.14 3.02 14.23
N ARG A 90 7.65 4.22 14.59
CA ARG A 90 8.88 4.45 15.37
C ARG A 90 10.16 3.92 14.72
N ALA A 91 10.09 3.44 13.47
CA ALA A 91 11.26 3.09 12.70
C ALA A 91 12.06 4.35 12.31
N ARG A 92 13.35 4.17 12.05
CA ARG A 92 14.15 5.27 11.48
C ARG A 92 13.70 5.54 10.05
N THR A 93 13.09 6.68 9.81
CA THR A 93 12.69 7.10 8.46
C THR A 93 13.80 7.91 7.80
N ILE A 94 14.17 7.54 6.59
CA ILE A 94 15.10 8.24 5.70
C ILE A 94 14.31 8.70 4.48
N VAL A 95 14.22 10.01 4.28
CA VAL A 95 13.56 10.57 3.10
C VAL A 95 14.58 10.70 1.98
N TYR A 96 14.28 10.13 0.81
CA TYR A 96 15.11 10.26 -0.38
C TYR A 96 14.49 11.23 -1.39
N ALA A 97 15.34 11.81 -2.26
CA ALA A 97 14.87 12.69 -3.32
C ALA A 97 13.97 11.93 -4.29
N HIS A 98 12.94 12.59 -4.78
CA HIS A 98 11.91 12.01 -5.60
C HIS A 98 12.46 11.19 -6.78
N GLY A 99 12.12 9.90 -6.84
CA GLY A 99 12.52 8.96 -7.89
C GLY A 99 14.03 8.63 -7.94
N ASP A 100 14.83 9.03 -6.96
CA ASP A 100 16.29 8.91 -6.95
C ASP A 100 16.74 7.50 -6.50
N LEU A 101 16.98 6.62 -7.48
CA LEU A 101 17.46 5.25 -7.24
C LEU A 101 18.86 5.19 -6.61
N ASP A 102 19.74 6.15 -6.93
CA ASP A 102 21.09 6.19 -6.37
C ASP A 102 21.05 6.49 -4.86
N GLN A 103 20.16 7.39 -4.43
CA GLN A 103 19.93 7.64 -3.01
C GLN A 103 19.30 6.45 -2.30
N ILE A 104 18.36 5.75 -2.95
CA ILE A 104 17.78 4.51 -2.39
C ILE A 104 18.89 3.50 -2.17
N GLU A 105 19.72 3.23 -3.18
CA GLU A 105 20.81 2.26 -3.07
C GLU A 105 21.83 2.63 -1.99
N ALA A 106 22.25 3.89 -1.94
CA ALA A 106 23.18 4.37 -0.93
C ALA A 106 22.62 4.19 0.49
N ASN A 107 21.35 4.49 0.69
CA ASN A 107 20.68 4.34 1.98
C ASN A 107 20.50 2.86 2.38
N LEU A 108 20.19 1.97 1.43
CA LEU A 108 20.10 0.53 1.68
C LEU A 108 21.47 -0.05 2.10
N LYS A 109 22.55 0.35 1.42
CA LYS A 109 23.93 -0.01 1.81
C LYS A 109 24.26 0.41 3.25
N ASN A 110 23.89 1.63 3.62
CA ASN A 110 24.13 2.17 4.97
C ASN A 110 23.22 1.55 6.04
N ALA A 111 22.07 0.99 5.65
CA ALA A 111 21.10 0.36 6.54
C ALA A 111 21.29 -1.16 6.69
N HIS A 112 22.44 -1.71 6.29
CA HIS A 112 22.72 -3.15 6.32
C HIS A 112 22.58 -3.80 7.72
N HIS A 113 22.73 -3.02 8.78
CA HIS A 113 22.60 -3.46 10.17
C HIS A 113 21.16 -3.37 10.70
N ALA A 114 20.23 -2.78 9.96
CA ALA A 114 18.82 -2.69 10.36
C ALA A 114 18.18 -4.09 10.39
N ARG A 115 17.28 -4.31 11.34
CA ARG A 115 16.51 -5.56 11.42
C ARG A 115 15.69 -5.81 10.17
N ARG A 116 15.02 -4.78 9.66
CA ARG A 116 14.27 -4.78 8.40
C ARG A 116 14.50 -3.47 7.66
N ARG A 117 14.38 -3.53 6.35
CA ARG A 117 14.40 -2.37 5.44
C ARG A 117 13.10 -2.37 4.65
N LEU A 118 12.44 -1.23 4.57
CA LEU A 118 11.20 -1.05 3.83
C LEU A 118 11.34 0.18 2.94
N ILE A 119 11.12 0.05 1.65
CA ILE A 119 11.00 1.15 0.71
C ILE A 119 9.52 1.45 0.53
N VAL A 120 9.13 2.71 0.66
CA VAL A 120 7.73 3.15 0.50
C VAL A 120 7.64 4.24 -0.54
N THR A 121 6.77 4.04 -1.52
CA THR A 121 6.51 4.99 -2.61
C THR A 121 5.05 4.95 -3.04
N GLU A 122 4.60 6.00 -3.72
CA GLU A 122 3.40 5.93 -4.56
C GLU A 122 3.78 5.38 -5.95
N SER A 123 2.88 4.75 -6.65
CA SER A 123 3.12 4.36 -8.05
C SER A 123 2.93 5.53 -9.02
N ILE A 124 1.90 6.35 -8.76
CA ILE A 124 1.63 7.63 -9.43
C ILE A 124 1.51 8.69 -8.34
N PHE A 125 2.30 9.73 -8.44
CA PHE A 125 2.28 10.84 -7.48
C PHE A 125 1.13 11.81 -7.76
N SER A 126 0.31 12.08 -6.75
CA SER A 126 -0.96 12.79 -6.89
C SER A 126 -0.86 14.21 -7.44
N MET A 127 0.22 14.92 -7.14
CA MET A 127 0.37 16.33 -7.50
C MET A 127 1.01 16.53 -8.87
N ASP A 128 2.01 15.72 -9.21
CA ASP A 128 2.80 15.88 -10.43
C ASP A 128 2.32 14.91 -11.54
N GLY A 129 1.67 13.81 -11.15
CA GLY A 129 1.11 12.81 -12.08
C GLY A 129 2.15 11.91 -12.74
N ASP A 130 3.37 11.93 -12.23
CA ASP A 130 4.47 11.13 -12.73
C ASP A 130 4.56 9.77 -12.05
N GLU A 131 5.27 8.85 -12.68
CA GLU A 131 5.43 7.47 -12.26
C GLU A 131 6.70 7.27 -11.43
N ALA A 132 6.61 6.50 -10.35
CA ALA A 132 7.79 6.02 -9.65
C ALA A 132 8.59 5.04 -10.53
N PRO A 133 9.93 4.99 -10.41
CA PRO A 133 10.76 4.02 -11.12
C PRO A 133 10.66 2.62 -10.47
N LEU A 134 9.43 2.03 -10.47
CA LEU A 134 9.10 0.82 -9.71
C LEU A 134 10.02 -0.36 -10.01
N THR A 135 10.37 -0.60 -11.28
CA THR A 135 11.28 -1.69 -11.66
C THR A 135 12.63 -1.57 -10.96
N GLY A 136 13.24 -0.38 -11.01
CA GLY A 136 14.51 -0.15 -10.33
C GLY A 136 14.40 -0.22 -8.80
N ILE A 137 13.27 0.20 -8.23
CA ILE A 137 13.01 0.07 -6.78
C ILE A 137 12.95 -1.40 -6.38
N VAL A 138 12.25 -2.25 -7.14
CA VAL A 138 12.13 -3.69 -6.86
C VAL A 138 13.49 -4.38 -7.03
N GLU A 139 14.24 -4.10 -8.10
CA GLU A 139 15.61 -4.62 -8.28
C GLU A 139 16.53 -4.30 -7.09
N LEU A 140 16.46 -3.07 -6.58
CA LEU A 140 17.21 -2.68 -5.39
C LEU A 140 16.70 -3.37 -4.12
N ALA A 141 15.39 -3.54 -3.98
CA ALA A 141 14.80 -4.23 -2.84
C ALA A 141 15.25 -5.70 -2.79
N GLU A 142 15.21 -6.41 -3.90
CA GLU A 142 15.71 -7.78 -4.03
C GLU A 142 17.21 -7.87 -3.69
N LYS A 143 18.02 -6.99 -4.30
CA LYS A 143 19.47 -6.95 -4.08
C LYS A 143 19.87 -6.75 -2.62
N TYR A 144 19.09 -5.99 -1.87
CA TYR A 144 19.40 -5.61 -0.48
C TYR A 144 18.47 -6.23 0.56
N ASP A 145 17.69 -7.23 0.19
CA ASP A 145 16.73 -7.91 1.08
C ASP A 145 15.83 -6.89 1.80
N ALA A 146 15.16 -6.04 1.04
CA ALA A 146 14.23 -5.03 1.52
C ALA A 146 12.81 -5.34 1.04
N MET A 147 11.82 -4.95 1.84
CA MET A 147 10.41 -4.98 1.43
C MET A 147 10.08 -3.71 0.63
N VAL A 148 9.08 -3.81 -0.25
CA VAL A 148 8.52 -2.65 -0.96
C VAL A 148 7.04 -2.51 -0.59
N MET A 149 6.62 -1.28 -0.28
CA MET A 149 5.22 -0.90 -0.16
C MET A 149 4.92 0.15 -1.22
N VAL A 150 3.94 -0.13 -2.07
CA VAL A 150 3.51 0.77 -3.14
C VAL A 150 2.07 1.22 -2.91
N ASP A 151 1.85 2.52 -2.79
CA ASP A 151 0.52 3.11 -2.80
C ASP A 151 0.06 3.29 -4.25
N GLU A 152 -1.00 2.60 -4.64
CA GLU A 152 -1.59 2.64 -5.97
C GLU A 152 -2.92 3.38 -6.03
N ALA A 153 -3.18 4.33 -5.13
CA ALA A 153 -4.44 5.07 -5.08
C ALA A 153 -4.77 5.76 -6.42
N HIS A 154 -3.76 6.24 -7.15
CA HIS A 154 -3.92 6.93 -8.43
C HIS A 154 -3.72 6.02 -9.66
N ALA A 155 -3.33 4.76 -9.47
CA ALA A 155 -3.11 3.81 -10.56
C ALA A 155 -4.22 2.76 -10.69
N THR A 156 -4.81 2.34 -9.56
CA THR A 156 -5.87 1.33 -9.54
C THR A 156 -7.12 1.80 -10.28
N GLY A 157 -7.60 1.00 -11.22
CA GLY A 157 -8.72 1.33 -12.10
C GLY A 157 -8.34 2.15 -13.33
N VAL A 158 -7.08 2.57 -13.47
CA VAL A 158 -6.59 3.44 -14.57
C VAL A 158 -5.50 2.75 -15.37
N PHE A 159 -4.50 2.16 -14.71
CA PHE A 159 -3.33 1.55 -15.34
C PHE A 159 -3.38 0.02 -15.34
N GLY A 160 -2.64 -0.57 -16.27
CA GLY A 160 -2.60 -2.03 -16.50
C GLY A 160 -3.75 -2.53 -17.35
N GLY A 161 -3.54 -3.64 -18.06
CA GLY A 161 -4.51 -4.21 -19.00
C GLY A 161 -5.86 -4.58 -18.38
N THR A 162 -5.90 -4.85 -17.08
CA THR A 162 -7.11 -5.15 -16.29
C THR A 162 -7.51 -3.99 -15.37
N GLY A 163 -6.75 -2.90 -15.34
CA GLY A 163 -6.90 -1.82 -14.37
C GLY A 163 -6.32 -2.13 -13.00
N ALA A 164 -5.52 -3.19 -12.85
CA ALA A 164 -4.98 -3.59 -11.56
C ALA A 164 -3.83 -2.68 -11.05
N GLY A 165 -3.38 -1.72 -11.85
CA GLY A 165 -2.38 -0.73 -11.47
C GLY A 165 -1.02 -0.94 -12.14
N LEU A 166 -0.03 -0.12 -11.77
CA LEU A 166 1.31 -0.15 -12.37
C LEU A 166 2.14 -1.35 -11.91
N VAL A 167 1.99 -1.79 -10.66
CA VAL A 167 2.66 -3.01 -10.16
C VAL A 167 2.31 -4.20 -11.06
N SER A 168 1.01 -4.37 -11.38
CA SER A 168 0.55 -5.41 -12.29
C SER A 168 1.00 -5.16 -13.73
N GLN A 169 1.03 -3.90 -14.19
CA GLN A 169 1.46 -3.53 -15.54
C GLN A 169 2.91 -3.92 -15.80
N TYR A 170 3.77 -3.76 -14.81
CA TYR A 170 5.20 -4.08 -14.90
C TYR A 170 5.55 -5.51 -14.47
N GLY A 171 4.55 -6.33 -14.06
CA GLY A 171 4.78 -7.71 -13.63
C GLY A 171 5.59 -7.83 -12.33
N LEU A 172 5.41 -6.89 -11.40
CA LEU A 172 6.17 -6.80 -10.15
C LEU A 172 5.40 -7.36 -8.93
N GLY A 173 4.39 -8.19 -9.16
CA GLY A 173 3.48 -8.67 -8.11
C GLY A 173 3.90 -9.95 -7.38
N ASP A 174 5.04 -10.55 -7.70
CA ASP A 174 5.53 -11.82 -7.14
C ASP A 174 6.52 -11.61 -5.99
#